data_dabb7a9335077545c802efc2702903b6
#
_entry.id   dabb7a9335077545c802efc2702903b6
#
_cell.length_a   1.000
_cell.length_b   1.000
_cell.length_c   1.000
_cell.angle_alpha   90.00
_cell.angle_beta   90.00
_cell.angle_gamma   90.00
#
_symmetry.space_group_name_H-M   'P 1'
#
loop_
_entity.id
_entity.type
_entity.pdbx_description
1 polymer ?
#
loop_
_entity_poly.entity_id
_entity_poly.type
_entity_poly.pdbx_seq_one_letter_code
_entity_poly.pdbx_strand_id
1 'polypeptide(L)'
;MNLTHIPKKIFLLVLVILFSCGKSDELQSIDLFYNNDFESGDLDAIDGAQLMTFNNTTVLGNYNNDGFSLNLNNIGPHDYIYISFDLYIHDSWDGNFNNFDPDQPDAWFIELISDGGTPSNVWETSF
;
A
#
# COMPACT_ATOMS: atom_id res chain seq x y z
N MET A 1 41.10 -38.70 31.21
CA MET A 1 41.25 -37.80 30.05
C MET A 1 41.36 -36.41 30.59
N ASN A 2 42.58 -35.82 30.66
CA ASN A 2 42.84 -34.52 31.32
C ASN A 2 42.50 -33.38 30.38
N LEU A 3 41.44 -32.65 30.68
CA LEU A 3 41.10 -31.38 30.05
C LEU A 3 41.90 -30.23 30.69
N THR A 4 43.20 -30.20 30.44
CA THR A 4 44.03 -29.08 30.93
C THR A 4 44.57 -28.29 29.74
N HIS A 5 44.26 -27.00 29.77
CA HIS A 5 44.74 -25.92 28.90
C HIS A 5 43.99 -25.70 27.56
N ILE A 6 42.79 -25.21 27.66
CA ILE A 6 42.27 -24.32 26.59
C ILE A 6 42.82 -22.92 26.90
N PRO A 7 43.64 -22.30 26.04
CA PRO A 7 44.18 -20.98 26.29
C PRO A 7 43.04 -19.96 26.39
N LYS A 8 43.07 -19.11 27.42
CA LYS A 8 42.02 -18.09 27.69
C LYS A 8 41.62 -17.24 26.50
N LYS A 9 42.48 -17.10 25.52
CA LYS A 9 42.20 -16.36 24.26
C LYS A 9 41.23 -17.08 23.32
N ILE A 10 41.21 -18.42 23.30
CA ILE A 10 40.29 -19.22 22.52
C ILE A 10 38.90 -19.20 23.15
N PHE A 11 38.81 -19.20 24.47
CA PHE A 11 37.53 -19.11 25.17
C PHE A 11 36.85 -17.76 24.95
N LEU A 12 37.60 -16.65 24.84
CA LEU A 12 37.06 -15.33 24.54
C LEU A 12 36.52 -15.25 23.09
N LEU A 13 37.19 -15.92 22.14
CA LEU A 13 36.78 -15.96 20.75
C LEU A 13 35.47 -16.73 20.55
N VAL A 14 35.30 -17.86 21.25
CA VAL A 14 34.06 -18.66 21.20
C VAL A 14 32.89 -17.91 21.83
N LEU A 15 33.14 -17.10 22.88
CA LEU A 15 32.09 -16.31 23.52
C LEU A 15 31.57 -15.17 22.61
N VAL A 16 32.45 -14.58 21.80
CA VAL A 16 32.04 -13.51 20.84
C VAL A 16 31.18 -14.04 19.71
N ILE A 17 31.39 -15.29 19.28
CA ILE A 17 30.59 -15.92 18.22
C ILE A 17 29.17 -16.24 18.70
N LEU A 18 28.93 -16.44 19.99
CA LEU A 18 27.61 -16.75 20.54
C LEU A 18 26.71 -15.50 20.69
N PHE A 19 27.23 -14.28 20.54
CA PHE A 19 26.46 -13.03 20.55
C PHE A 19 26.11 -12.52 19.15
N SER A 20 26.48 -13.23 18.08
CA SER A 20 25.96 -13.00 16.75
C SER A 20 24.60 -13.69 16.59
N CYS A 21 23.71 -13.49 17.54
CA CYS A 21 22.30 -13.81 17.34
C CYS A 21 21.76 -12.73 16.41
N GLY A 22 21.46 -13.15 15.17
CA GLY A 22 20.87 -12.27 14.19
C GLY A 22 19.65 -11.56 14.78
N LYS A 23 19.47 -10.29 14.43
CA LYS A 23 18.18 -9.65 14.58
C LYS A 23 17.18 -10.58 13.91
N SER A 24 16.30 -11.19 14.70
CA SER A 24 15.07 -11.74 14.15
C SER A 24 14.41 -10.57 13.46
N ASP A 25 14.23 -10.63 12.14
CA ASP A 25 13.29 -9.75 11.47
C ASP A 25 11.96 -9.96 12.20
N GLU A 26 11.62 -9.00 13.03
CA GLU A 26 10.32 -8.98 13.69
C GLU A 26 9.32 -8.88 12.56
N LEU A 27 8.53 -9.95 12.38
CA LEU A 27 7.45 -9.94 11.39
C LEU A 27 6.55 -8.77 11.76
N GLN A 28 6.61 -7.71 10.96
CA GLN A 28 5.73 -6.56 11.13
C GLN A 28 4.29 -7.06 11.04
N SER A 29 3.52 -6.87 12.09
CA SER A 29 2.09 -7.16 12.05
C SER A 29 1.44 -6.17 11.08
N ILE A 30 0.65 -6.69 10.15
CA ILE A 30 -0.19 -5.87 9.27
C ILE A 30 -1.57 -5.84 9.90
N ASP A 31 -1.97 -4.67 10.37
CA ASP A 31 -3.31 -4.44 10.88
C ASP A 31 -4.22 -3.97 9.72
N LEU A 32 -5.34 -4.63 9.55
CA LEU A 32 -6.33 -4.26 8.53
C LEU A 32 -7.23 -3.14 9.08
N PHE A 33 -7.09 -1.93 8.55
CA PHE A 33 -7.89 -0.78 8.97
C PHE A 33 -9.16 -0.58 8.16
N TYR A 34 -9.15 -0.97 6.90
CA TYR A 34 -10.28 -0.80 6.00
C TYR A 34 -10.33 -1.95 5.00
N ASN A 35 -11.52 -2.47 4.79
CA ASN A 35 -11.79 -3.44 3.72
C ASN A 35 -13.24 -3.25 3.27
N ASN A 36 -13.47 -3.11 1.98
CA ASN A 36 -14.79 -2.96 1.40
C ASN A 36 -14.82 -3.64 0.03
N ASP A 37 -15.81 -4.48 -0.19
CA ASP A 37 -16.10 -5.10 -1.48
C ASP A 37 -17.25 -4.40 -2.22
N PHE A 38 -17.84 -3.37 -1.58
CA PHE A 38 -18.94 -2.55 -2.08
C PHE A 38 -20.28 -3.27 -2.28
N GLU A 39 -20.35 -4.57 -2.06
CA GLU A 39 -21.59 -5.35 -2.27
C GLU A 39 -22.69 -4.98 -1.28
N SER A 40 -22.34 -4.51 -0.09
CA SER A 40 -23.28 -4.02 0.91
C SER A 40 -23.80 -2.59 0.63
N GLY A 41 -23.14 -1.85 -0.27
CA GLY A 41 -23.42 -0.44 -0.52
C GLY A 41 -22.92 0.50 0.60
N ASP A 42 -22.06 0.01 1.49
CA ASP A 42 -21.45 0.82 2.55
C ASP A 42 -20.40 1.76 1.97
N LEU A 43 -20.58 3.07 2.17
CA LEU A 43 -19.72 4.13 1.66
C LEU A 43 -19.30 5.12 2.78
N ASP A 44 -19.49 4.77 4.04
CA ASP A 44 -19.34 5.70 5.17
C ASP A 44 -17.96 6.38 5.25
N ALA A 45 -16.91 5.73 4.74
CA ALA A 45 -15.55 6.29 4.74
C ALA A 45 -15.15 6.95 3.41
N ILE A 46 -16.05 7.01 2.43
CA ILE A 46 -15.70 7.41 1.07
C ILE A 46 -16.50 8.64 0.63
N ASP A 47 -15.81 9.74 0.41
CA ASP A 47 -16.37 10.94 -0.19
C ASP A 47 -16.26 10.87 -1.72
N GLY A 48 -17.28 11.35 -2.44
CA GLY A 48 -17.34 11.30 -3.90
C GLY A 48 -17.65 9.90 -4.44
N ALA A 49 -18.08 8.99 -3.58
CA ALA A 49 -18.39 7.62 -3.97
C ALA A 49 -19.56 7.55 -4.95
N GLN A 50 -19.39 6.73 -5.99
CA GLN A 50 -20.43 6.30 -6.91
C GLN A 50 -20.38 4.78 -7.03
N LEU A 51 -21.52 4.12 -7.02
CA LEU A 51 -21.61 2.68 -7.20
C LEU A 51 -22.20 2.33 -8.56
N MET A 52 -21.60 1.34 -9.19
CA MET A 52 -22.13 0.75 -10.41
C MET A 52 -22.04 -0.77 -10.37
N THR A 53 -22.77 -1.42 -11.26
CA THR A 53 -22.64 -2.87 -11.46
C THR A 53 -21.71 -3.14 -12.62
N PHE A 54 -20.69 -3.93 -12.40
CA PHE A 54 -19.76 -4.42 -13.40
C PHE A 54 -19.58 -5.93 -13.24
N ASN A 55 -19.77 -6.71 -14.31
CA ASN A 55 -19.68 -8.17 -14.31
C ASN A 55 -20.47 -8.88 -13.18
N ASN A 56 -21.66 -8.40 -12.86
CA ASN A 56 -22.54 -8.87 -11.77
C ASN A 56 -21.97 -8.66 -10.35
N THR A 57 -21.02 -7.79 -10.16
CA THR A 57 -20.54 -7.32 -8.88
C THR A 57 -20.74 -5.82 -8.74
N THR A 58 -20.87 -5.33 -7.53
CA THR A 58 -20.94 -3.89 -7.25
C THR A 58 -19.53 -3.34 -7.11
N VAL A 59 -19.21 -2.28 -7.82
CA VAL A 59 -17.91 -1.65 -7.80
C VAL A 59 -18.04 -0.15 -7.56
N LEU A 60 -16.97 0.45 -7.05
CA LEU A 60 -16.83 1.90 -6.94
C LEU A 60 -16.49 2.46 -8.33
N GLY A 61 -17.32 3.34 -8.86
CA GLY A 61 -17.18 3.90 -10.22
C GLY A 61 -18.55 4.28 -10.80
N ASN A 62 -18.66 4.71 -11.99
CA ASN A 62 -17.74 4.97 -13.09
C ASN A 62 -17.18 6.40 -12.96
N TYR A 63 -15.86 6.58 -12.86
CA TYR A 63 -15.26 7.90 -12.79
C TYR A 63 -14.70 8.31 -14.15
N ASN A 64 -15.17 9.45 -14.62
CA ASN A 64 -14.75 10.07 -15.86
C ASN A 64 -14.24 11.47 -15.52
N ASN A 65 -12.94 11.71 -15.52
CA ASN A 65 -12.30 12.95 -15.08
C ASN A 65 -12.67 13.37 -13.64
N ASP A 66 -12.95 12.41 -12.78
CA ASP A 66 -13.35 12.62 -11.39
C ASP A 66 -12.74 11.54 -10.51
N GLY A 67 -13.00 11.54 -9.21
CA GLY A 67 -12.44 10.60 -8.28
C GLY A 67 -13.21 10.51 -6.97
N PHE A 68 -12.63 9.80 -6.03
CA PHE A 68 -13.14 9.65 -4.68
C PHE A 68 -12.02 9.79 -3.66
N SER A 69 -12.38 10.00 -2.42
CA SER A 69 -11.43 10.05 -1.31
C SER A 69 -11.82 9.06 -0.23
N LEU A 70 -10.89 8.20 0.18
CA LEU A 70 -11.04 7.34 1.35
C LEU A 70 -10.50 8.08 2.58
N ASN A 71 -11.37 8.33 3.56
CA ASN A 71 -11.05 9.06 4.77
C ASN A 71 -10.97 8.11 5.97
N LEU A 72 -9.78 7.81 6.44
CA LEU A 72 -9.54 6.97 7.59
C LEU A 72 -9.04 7.80 8.76
N ASN A 73 -9.72 7.71 9.90
CA ASN A 73 -9.37 8.41 11.12
C ASN A 73 -8.78 7.48 12.16
N ASN A 74 -7.93 8.00 13.03
CA ASN A 74 -7.34 7.28 14.15
C ASN A 74 -6.49 6.07 13.72
N ILE A 75 -5.83 6.14 12.60
CA ILE A 75 -4.78 5.18 12.26
C ILE A 75 -3.66 5.39 13.29
N GLY A 76 -3.34 4.36 14.07
CA GLY A 76 -2.27 4.40 15.05
C GLY A 76 -0.90 4.70 14.45
N PRO A 77 0.16 4.84 15.26
CA PRO A 77 1.51 5.02 14.74
C PRO A 77 1.87 3.88 13.78
N HIS A 78 2.36 4.23 12.60
CA HIS A 78 2.73 3.27 11.56
C HIS A 78 3.92 3.79 10.77
N ASP A 79 4.72 2.88 10.24
CA ASP A 79 5.85 3.18 9.36
C ASP A 79 5.46 3.02 7.88
N TYR A 80 4.42 2.22 7.59
CA TYR A 80 3.98 1.90 6.24
C TYR A 80 2.47 1.82 6.15
N ILE A 81 1.93 2.19 5.00
CA ILE A 81 0.55 1.93 4.59
C ILE A 81 0.59 1.01 3.38
N TYR A 82 -0.13 -0.09 3.44
CA TYR A 82 -0.33 -0.99 2.31
C TYR A 82 -1.73 -0.79 1.74
N ILE A 83 -1.80 -0.46 0.45
CA ILE A 83 -3.06 -0.28 -0.29
C ILE A 83 -3.14 -1.38 -1.35
N SER A 84 -4.24 -2.11 -1.38
CA SER A 84 -4.53 -3.13 -2.38
C SER A 84 -5.95 -2.95 -2.91
N PHE A 85 -6.12 -3.00 -4.21
CA PHE A 85 -7.42 -2.90 -4.87
C PHE A 85 -7.38 -3.56 -6.25
N ASP A 86 -8.55 -3.93 -6.76
CA ASP A 86 -8.72 -4.34 -8.14
C ASP A 86 -9.18 -3.14 -8.97
N LEU A 87 -8.47 -2.81 -10.03
CA LEU A 87 -8.81 -1.74 -10.95
C LEU A 87 -9.40 -2.32 -12.24
N TYR A 88 -10.65 -1.97 -12.53
CA TYR A 88 -11.33 -2.36 -13.76
C TYR A 88 -11.28 -1.21 -14.75
N ILE A 89 -10.60 -1.42 -15.87
CA ILE A 89 -10.49 -0.45 -16.95
C ILE A 89 -11.48 -0.83 -18.02
N HIS A 90 -12.33 0.09 -18.39
CA HIS A 90 -13.35 -0.11 -19.44
C HIS A 90 -13.57 1.18 -20.23
N ASP A 91 -14.30 1.08 -21.33
CA ASP A 91 -14.52 2.15 -22.31
C ASP A 91 -13.23 2.58 -23.02
N SER A 92 -13.17 3.79 -23.52
CA SER A 92 -12.02 4.27 -24.29
C SER A 92 -11.00 4.97 -23.37
N TRP A 93 -9.95 4.26 -22.99
CA TRP A 93 -8.77 4.85 -22.38
C TRP A 93 -7.74 5.18 -23.46
N ASP A 94 -7.43 6.45 -23.62
CA ASP A 94 -6.38 6.91 -24.52
C ASP A 94 -5.09 7.16 -23.74
N GLY A 95 -4.68 6.13 -22.99
CA GLY A 95 -3.72 6.23 -21.88
C GLY A 95 -2.26 6.33 -22.24
N ASN A 96 -1.86 6.15 -23.45
CA ASN A 96 -0.47 6.31 -23.82
C ASN A 96 -0.26 7.62 -24.58
N PHE A 97 0.78 8.35 -24.21
CA PHE A 97 1.28 9.46 -25.01
C PHE A 97 1.43 9.00 -26.46
N ASN A 98 0.45 9.30 -27.26
CA ASN A 98 0.63 9.27 -28.70
C ASN A 98 0.90 10.71 -29.16
N ASN A 99 1.69 10.86 -30.23
CA ASN A 99 2.05 12.17 -30.78
C ASN A 99 0.87 12.95 -31.38
N PHE A 100 -0.37 12.48 -31.20
CA PHE A 100 -1.58 13.03 -31.82
C PHE A 100 -2.45 13.83 -30.83
N ASP A 101 -2.34 13.56 -29.52
CA ASP A 101 -2.94 14.40 -28.50
C ASP A 101 -1.91 14.68 -27.41
N PRO A 102 -1.19 15.81 -27.51
CA PRO A 102 -0.22 16.18 -26.50
C PRO A 102 -0.87 16.67 -25.20
N ASP A 103 -2.19 16.81 -25.17
CA ASP A 103 -2.81 17.61 -24.11
C ASP A 103 -3.20 16.80 -22.89
N GLN A 104 -3.35 15.48 -22.90
CA GLN A 104 -3.48 14.68 -21.66
C GLN A 104 -3.71 13.16 -21.95
N PRO A 105 -2.86 12.24 -21.58
CA PRO A 105 -3.24 10.84 -21.49
C PRO A 105 -4.25 10.64 -20.36
N ASP A 106 -5.18 9.71 -20.54
CA ASP A 106 -6.00 9.25 -19.44
C ASP A 106 -5.09 8.62 -18.38
N ALA A 107 -5.09 9.17 -17.18
CA ALA A 107 -4.23 8.74 -16.11
C ALA A 107 -5.05 8.39 -14.85
N TRP A 108 -4.66 7.30 -14.21
CA TRP A 108 -5.08 6.98 -12.87
C TRP A 108 -3.96 7.33 -11.90
N PHE A 109 -4.27 8.03 -10.82
CA PHE A 109 -3.28 8.38 -9.80
C PHE A 109 -3.83 8.22 -8.39
N ILE A 110 -2.94 8.00 -7.44
CA ILE A 110 -3.22 7.96 -6.01
C ILE A 110 -2.47 9.07 -5.32
N GLU A 111 -3.19 9.88 -4.58
CA GLU A 111 -2.62 10.88 -3.69
C GLU A 111 -2.84 10.49 -2.23
N LEU A 112 -1.85 10.74 -1.41
CA LEU A 112 -1.96 10.65 0.05
C LEU A 112 -1.98 12.05 0.65
N ILE A 113 -2.90 12.23 1.60
CA ILE A 113 -3.04 13.47 2.37
C ILE A 113 -2.93 13.09 3.85
N SER A 114 -1.88 13.53 4.51
CA SER A 114 -1.77 13.43 5.97
C SER A 114 -2.50 14.61 6.64
N ASP A 115 -2.81 14.49 7.91
CA ASP A 115 -3.54 15.48 8.71
C ASP A 115 -3.06 16.92 8.44
N GLY A 116 -3.91 17.71 7.78
CA GLY A 116 -3.63 19.10 7.43
C GLY A 116 -2.51 19.33 6.41
N GLY A 117 -2.03 18.26 5.78
CA GLY A 117 -0.99 18.30 4.76
C GLY A 117 -1.53 18.65 3.36
N THR A 118 -0.60 18.83 2.44
CA THR A 118 -0.91 18.92 1.01
C THR A 118 -0.92 17.54 0.39
N PRO A 119 -1.76 17.27 -0.63
CA PRO A 119 -1.74 16.04 -1.38
C PRO A 119 -0.34 15.73 -1.93
N SER A 120 0.05 14.48 -1.86
CA SER A 120 1.28 13.95 -2.44
C SER A 120 0.94 12.81 -3.37
N ASN A 121 1.21 12.95 -4.66
CA ASN A 121 1.06 11.87 -5.63
C ASN A 121 2.07 10.77 -5.29
N VAL A 122 1.57 9.58 -4.98
CA VAL A 122 2.39 8.42 -4.58
C VAL A 122 2.41 7.34 -5.64
N TRP A 123 1.48 7.36 -6.56
CA TRP A 123 1.41 6.43 -7.67
C TRP A 123 0.57 7.00 -8.81
N GLU A 124 1.02 6.76 -10.04
CA GLU A 124 0.36 7.18 -11.27
C GLU A 124 0.60 6.15 -12.36
N THR A 125 -0.42 5.88 -13.16
CA THR A 125 -0.32 5.02 -14.33
C THR A 125 -1.30 5.45 -15.42
N SER A 126 -1.05 5.00 -16.63
CA SER A 126 -1.95 5.08 -17.79
C SER A 126 -2.02 3.73 -18.48
N PHE A 127 -3.03 3.48 -19.30
CA PHE A 127 -3.30 2.17 -19.93
C PHE A 127 -3.52 2.32 -21.42
#